data_d6b5c82bc51d05e643d89be7300b042d
#
_entry.id   d6b5c82bc51d05e643d89be7300b042d
#
_cell.length_a   1.000
_cell.length_b   1.000
_cell.length_c   1.000
_cell.angle_alpha   90.00
_cell.angle_beta   90.00
_cell.angle_gamma   90.00
#
_symmetry.space_group_name_H-M   'P 1'
#
loop_
_entity.id
_entity.type
_entity.pdbx_description
1 polymer ?
#
loop_
_entity_poly.entity_id
_entity_poly.type
_entity_poly.pdbx_seq_one_letter_code
_entity_poly.pdbx_strand_id
1 'polypeptide(L)'
;PVAETFTFADENGISLSDVASLDTMVTVVDGVNFLKDFDEAKYLQDTGESLGEDDDRSVSDLLVDQVEFADVILVSKTDLVSKKDVDRLIAIIKTLNTHAMIIPIAQGQVNIDDVLNTGSFDFERAQTAPGWLKEMRGEHVPETEEYGIGSFSYEARRPFHPQKFHDFLLTLDKYGKLIRSKGYFWLASRPEFAGHWSQAGGIAHHGFAGMFWKAIPKKNWPAD
;
A
#
# COMPACT_ATOMS: atom_id res chain seq x y z
N PRO A 1 -8.62 6.62 5.24
CA PRO A 1 -7.62 7.64 5.59
C PRO A 1 -8.31 8.92 6.09
N VAL A 2 -7.60 9.77 6.86
CA VAL A 2 -8.15 11.06 7.34
C VAL A 2 -8.58 11.95 6.16
N ALA A 3 -7.93 11.84 5.01
CA ALA A 3 -8.29 12.56 3.78
C ALA A 3 -9.74 12.32 3.33
N GLU A 4 -10.31 11.14 3.57
CA GLU A 4 -11.71 10.84 3.20
C GLU A 4 -12.71 11.67 3.99
N THR A 5 -12.36 12.10 5.20
CA THR A 5 -13.27 12.93 6.00
C THR A 5 -13.57 14.28 5.37
N PHE A 6 -12.70 14.75 4.46
CA PHE A 6 -12.93 15.97 3.68
C PHE A 6 -14.05 15.84 2.66
N THR A 7 -14.44 14.61 2.31
CA THR A 7 -15.53 14.34 1.34
C THR A 7 -16.89 14.15 2.00
N PHE A 8 -16.92 13.98 3.33
CA PHE A 8 -18.17 13.76 4.04
C PHE A 8 -18.87 15.10 4.28
N ALA A 9 -20.13 15.17 3.86
CA ALA A 9 -20.99 16.30 4.16
C ALA A 9 -21.83 16.01 5.41
N ASP A 10 -22.09 17.05 6.21
CA ASP A 10 -23.02 16.99 7.33
C ASP A 10 -24.49 16.97 6.85
N GLU A 11 -25.45 16.96 7.79
CA GLU A 11 -26.89 16.98 7.52
C GLU A 11 -27.36 18.23 6.73
N ASN A 12 -26.56 19.30 6.72
CA ASN A 12 -26.81 20.53 5.99
C ASN A 12 -26.11 20.57 4.63
N GLY A 13 -25.37 19.52 4.26
CA GLY A 13 -24.58 19.41 3.03
C GLY A 13 -23.25 20.17 3.08
N ILE A 14 -22.76 20.55 4.27
CA ILE A 14 -21.48 21.24 4.45
C ILE A 14 -20.39 20.19 4.71
N SER A 15 -19.28 20.28 3.99
CA SER A 15 -18.11 19.42 4.15
C SER A 15 -16.91 20.19 4.69
N LEU A 16 -15.89 19.45 5.15
CA LEU A 16 -14.61 20.07 5.52
C LEU A 16 -13.96 20.78 4.33
N SER A 17 -14.18 20.29 3.11
CA SER A 17 -13.66 20.90 1.87
C SER A 17 -14.21 22.30 1.62
N ASP A 18 -15.35 22.70 2.23
CA ASP A 18 -15.92 24.04 2.10
C ASP A 18 -15.17 25.08 2.94
N VAL A 19 -14.43 24.65 3.95
CA VAL A 19 -13.74 25.55 4.89
C VAL A 19 -12.20 25.39 4.87
N ALA A 20 -11.68 24.27 4.37
CA ALA A 20 -10.25 24.00 4.27
C ALA A 20 -9.96 23.12 3.06
N SER A 21 -8.85 23.38 2.37
CA SER A 21 -8.38 22.52 1.28
C SER A 21 -7.28 21.59 1.77
N LEU A 22 -7.36 20.32 1.39
CA LEU A 22 -6.27 19.37 1.60
C LEU A 22 -5.17 19.65 0.56
N ASP A 23 -3.99 20.02 1.05
CA ASP A 23 -2.88 20.50 0.21
C ASP A 23 -1.84 19.40 -0.04
N THR A 24 -1.44 18.70 1.00
CA THR A 24 -0.34 17.74 0.95
C THR A 24 -0.53 16.63 1.99
N MET A 25 -0.39 15.39 1.59
CA MET A 25 -0.30 14.23 2.50
C MET A 25 1.16 13.96 2.83
N VAL A 26 1.57 14.27 4.06
CA VAL A 26 2.96 14.08 4.51
C VAL A 26 3.05 12.86 5.42
N THR A 27 3.95 11.95 5.09
CA THR A 27 4.29 10.78 5.94
C THR A 27 5.71 10.90 6.44
N VAL A 28 5.91 10.63 7.73
CA VAL A 28 7.24 10.55 8.34
C VAL A 28 7.62 9.10 8.55
N VAL A 29 8.73 8.68 7.92
CA VAL A 29 9.30 7.34 8.04
C VAL A 29 10.50 7.40 8.99
N ASP A 30 10.51 6.50 9.98
CA ASP A 30 11.66 6.34 10.88
C ASP A 30 12.79 5.58 10.16
N GLY A 31 13.85 6.28 9.78
CA GLY A 31 14.99 5.71 9.06
C GLY A 31 15.74 4.61 9.82
N VAL A 32 15.61 4.57 11.16
CA VAL A 32 16.25 3.54 12.01
C VAL A 32 15.40 2.28 12.12
N ASN A 33 14.08 2.44 12.33
CA ASN A 33 13.22 1.33 12.73
C ASN A 33 12.35 0.78 11.59
N PHE A 34 12.06 1.56 10.54
CA PHE A 34 11.09 1.20 9.51
C PHE A 34 11.28 -0.21 8.95
N LEU A 35 12.50 -0.56 8.53
CA LEU A 35 12.75 -1.88 7.93
C LEU A 35 12.60 -3.01 8.94
N LYS A 36 12.92 -2.76 10.21
CA LYS A 36 12.74 -3.73 11.28
C LYS A 36 11.25 -3.94 11.55
N ASP A 37 10.50 -2.87 11.76
CA ASP A 37 9.07 -2.91 12.05
C ASP A 37 8.28 -3.47 10.86
N PHE A 38 8.74 -3.18 9.64
CA PHE A 38 8.18 -3.73 8.41
C PHE A 38 8.37 -5.25 8.29
N ASP A 39 9.53 -5.77 8.70
CA ASP A 39 9.84 -7.21 8.62
C ASP A 39 9.26 -8.02 9.80
N GLU A 40 8.97 -7.39 10.93
CA GLU A 40 8.36 -8.05 12.07
C GLU A 40 6.89 -8.38 11.80
N ALA A 41 6.53 -9.67 12.01
CA ALA A 41 5.15 -10.13 11.87
C ALA A 41 4.36 -9.80 13.15
N LYS A 42 4.03 -8.52 13.35
CA LYS A 42 3.25 -8.03 14.49
C LYS A 42 1.89 -7.53 14.04
N TYR A 43 0.85 -7.88 14.80
CA TYR A 43 -0.48 -7.33 14.63
C TYR A 43 -0.65 -6.06 15.46
N LEU A 44 -1.49 -5.12 14.99
CA LEU A 44 -1.77 -3.88 15.72
C LEU A 44 -2.40 -4.14 17.09
N GLN A 45 -3.14 -5.23 17.24
CA GLN A 45 -3.70 -5.66 18.52
C GLN A 45 -2.61 -5.95 19.56
N ASP A 46 -1.51 -6.58 19.13
CA ASP A 46 -0.39 -6.96 20.01
C ASP A 46 0.42 -5.73 20.46
N THR A 47 0.41 -4.67 19.67
CA THR A 47 1.14 -3.42 19.96
C THR A 47 0.28 -2.37 20.67
N GLY A 48 -1.04 -2.61 20.79
CA GLY A 48 -1.97 -1.65 21.39
C GLY A 48 -2.36 -0.50 20.45
N GLU A 49 -2.10 -0.63 19.15
CA GLU A 49 -2.37 0.38 18.11
C GLU A 49 -3.62 0.07 17.28
N SER A 50 -4.38 -0.98 17.65
CA SER A 50 -5.59 -1.37 16.95
C SER A 50 -6.73 -0.37 17.17
N LEU A 51 -7.59 -0.21 16.16
CA LEU A 51 -8.80 0.62 16.23
C LEU A 51 -9.99 -0.07 16.92
N GLY A 52 -9.87 -1.37 17.25
CA GLY A 52 -10.91 -2.15 17.90
C GLY A 52 -10.57 -3.64 17.91
N GLU A 53 -11.48 -4.44 18.50
CA GLU A 53 -11.28 -5.91 18.64
C GLU A 53 -11.28 -6.65 17.28
N ASP A 54 -11.90 -6.07 16.25
CA ASP A 54 -11.98 -6.65 14.90
C ASP A 54 -10.86 -6.15 13.96
N ASP A 55 -9.89 -5.36 14.46
CA ASP A 55 -8.78 -4.85 13.64
C ASP A 55 -7.68 -5.93 13.52
N ASP A 56 -7.66 -6.64 12.40
CA ASP A 56 -6.72 -7.72 12.08
C ASP A 56 -5.49 -7.24 11.29
N ARG A 57 -5.33 -5.92 11.10
CA ARG A 57 -4.18 -5.36 10.37
C ARG A 57 -2.87 -5.57 11.12
N SER A 58 -1.80 -5.72 10.34
CA SER A 58 -0.44 -5.75 10.86
C SER A 58 0.20 -4.36 10.90
N VAL A 59 1.27 -4.22 11.68
CA VAL A 59 2.12 -3.01 11.67
C VAL A 59 2.64 -2.76 10.25
N SER A 60 3.03 -3.80 9.52
CA SER A 60 3.50 -3.70 8.14
C SER A 60 2.43 -3.17 7.19
N ASP A 61 1.15 -3.58 7.34
CA ASP A 61 0.05 -3.05 6.53
C ASP A 61 -0.14 -1.55 6.79
N LEU A 62 -0.11 -1.12 8.06
CA LEU A 62 -0.23 0.28 8.43
C LEU A 62 0.92 1.13 7.84
N LEU A 63 2.17 0.65 7.97
CA LEU A 63 3.34 1.34 7.42
C LEU A 63 3.27 1.47 5.90
N VAL A 64 2.84 0.42 5.21
CA VAL A 64 2.65 0.46 3.75
C VAL A 64 1.55 1.43 3.36
N ASP A 65 0.39 1.38 4.01
CA ASP A 65 -0.71 2.29 3.71
C ASP A 65 -0.29 3.75 3.89
N GLN A 66 0.46 4.08 4.95
CA GLN A 66 1.00 5.42 5.17
C GLN A 66 1.96 5.87 4.06
N VAL A 67 2.79 4.96 3.54
CA VAL A 67 3.72 5.25 2.46
C VAL A 67 2.98 5.38 1.11
N GLU A 68 2.07 4.45 0.82
CA GLU A 68 1.33 4.41 -0.47
C GLU A 68 0.47 5.67 -0.70
N PHE A 69 -0.07 6.29 0.37
CA PHE A 69 -0.96 7.47 0.26
C PHE A 69 -0.25 8.82 0.41
N ALA A 70 1.05 8.84 0.65
CA ALA A 70 1.78 10.09 0.83
C ALA A 70 2.06 10.82 -0.48
N ASP A 71 2.02 12.15 -0.44
CA ASP A 71 2.55 13.04 -1.49
C ASP A 71 4.00 13.40 -1.20
N VAL A 72 4.35 13.53 0.08
CA VAL A 72 5.71 13.79 0.56
C VAL A 72 6.06 12.79 1.65
N ILE A 73 7.23 12.17 1.56
CA ILE A 73 7.75 11.24 2.55
C ILE A 73 9.04 11.78 3.13
N LEU A 74 9.02 12.06 4.43
CA LEU A 74 10.20 12.50 5.18
C LEU A 74 10.86 11.28 5.81
N VAL A 75 12.03 10.89 5.31
CA VAL A 75 12.85 9.84 5.94
C VAL A 75 13.66 10.47 7.05
N SER A 76 13.21 10.27 8.28
CA SER A 76 13.79 10.91 9.47
C SER A 76 14.97 10.12 10.05
N LYS A 77 15.72 10.74 10.96
CA LYS A 77 16.84 10.13 11.69
C LYS A 77 17.96 9.62 10.77
N THR A 78 18.16 10.25 9.62
CA THR A 78 19.19 9.84 8.66
C THR A 78 20.62 10.05 9.19
N ASP A 79 20.78 10.86 10.20
CA ASP A 79 22.02 11.05 10.95
C ASP A 79 22.42 9.85 11.84
N LEU A 80 21.48 8.96 12.14
CA LEU A 80 21.67 7.77 12.97
C LEU A 80 21.87 6.49 12.15
N VAL A 81 21.81 6.55 10.82
CA VAL A 81 21.86 5.38 9.93
C VAL A 81 22.98 5.55 8.90
N SER A 82 23.55 4.46 8.43
CA SER A 82 24.55 4.55 7.35
C SER A 82 23.91 5.07 6.05
N LYS A 83 24.66 5.83 5.25
CA LYS A 83 24.18 6.29 3.95
C LYS A 83 23.65 5.14 3.09
N LYS A 84 24.32 4.00 3.10
CA LYS A 84 23.89 2.81 2.34
C LYS A 84 22.52 2.31 2.76
N ASP A 85 22.23 2.32 4.07
CA ASP A 85 20.93 1.86 4.58
C ASP A 85 19.83 2.89 4.28
N VAL A 86 20.14 4.19 4.34
CA VAL A 86 19.23 5.26 3.90
C VAL A 86 18.90 5.11 2.42
N ASP A 87 19.90 4.95 1.57
CA ASP A 87 19.71 4.79 0.12
C ASP A 87 18.88 3.54 -0.20
N ARG A 88 19.14 2.43 0.50
CA ARG A 88 18.33 1.20 0.40
C ARG A 88 16.88 1.41 0.84
N LEU A 89 16.66 2.10 1.95
CA LEU A 89 15.33 2.42 2.45
C LEU A 89 14.56 3.28 1.45
N ILE A 90 15.20 4.31 0.91
CA ILE A 90 14.60 5.17 -0.13
C ILE A 90 14.22 4.35 -1.36
N ALA A 91 15.06 3.42 -1.80
CA ALA A 91 14.76 2.54 -2.93
C ALA A 91 13.51 1.66 -2.67
N ILE A 92 13.36 1.12 -1.45
CA ILE A 92 12.17 0.38 -1.05
C ILE A 92 10.92 1.28 -1.06
N ILE A 93 11.02 2.47 -0.46
CA ILE A 93 9.90 3.43 -0.41
C ILE A 93 9.47 3.84 -1.82
N LYS A 94 10.42 4.08 -2.73
CA LYS A 94 10.14 4.38 -4.16
C LYS A 94 9.38 3.26 -4.87
N THR A 95 9.62 2.00 -4.49
CA THR A 95 8.89 0.86 -5.04
C THR A 95 7.44 0.81 -4.53
N LEU A 96 7.21 1.23 -3.28
CA LEU A 96 5.87 1.30 -2.68
C LEU A 96 5.09 2.52 -3.19
N ASN A 97 5.76 3.65 -3.37
CA ASN A 97 5.17 4.89 -3.85
C ASN A 97 6.08 5.59 -4.87
N THR A 98 5.73 5.48 -6.14
CA THR A 98 6.50 6.05 -7.26
C THR A 98 6.30 7.54 -7.47
N HIS A 99 5.34 8.17 -6.75
CA HIS A 99 4.95 9.57 -6.95
C HIS A 99 5.42 10.49 -5.86
N ALA A 100 5.52 9.98 -4.62
CA ALA A 100 5.89 10.79 -3.49
C ALA A 100 7.28 11.42 -3.67
N MET A 101 7.38 12.69 -3.29
CA MET A 101 8.68 13.31 -3.09
C MET A 101 9.30 12.77 -1.80
N ILE A 102 10.49 12.17 -1.89
CA ILE A 102 11.16 11.57 -0.73
C ILE A 102 12.30 12.48 -0.29
N ILE A 103 12.25 12.92 0.96
CA ILE A 103 13.22 13.87 1.53
C ILE A 103 13.89 13.24 2.76
N PRO A 104 15.17 12.90 2.68
CA PRO A 104 15.93 12.49 3.86
C PRO A 104 16.16 13.69 4.77
N ILE A 105 15.83 13.53 6.06
CA ILE A 105 15.97 14.60 7.07
C ILE A 105 16.67 14.11 8.33
N ALA A 106 17.32 15.03 9.02
CA ALA A 106 17.93 14.82 10.32
C ALA A 106 17.32 15.80 11.33
N GLN A 107 17.05 15.32 12.55
CA GLN A 107 16.56 16.14 13.69
C GLN A 107 15.31 16.97 13.36
N GLY A 108 14.44 16.48 12.45
CA GLY A 108 13.21 17.16 12.04
C GLY A 108 13.42 18.42 11.18
N GLN A 109 14.63 18.65 10.67
CA GLN A 109 14.91 19.79 9.82
C GLN A 109 14.43 19.52 8.39
N VAL A 110 13.41 20.26 7.96
CA VAL A 110 12.84 20.23 6.61
C VAL A 110 12.55 21.66 6.17
N ASN A 111 12.67 21.94 4.88
CA ASN A 111 12.19 23.22 4.35
C ASN A 111 10.66 23.22 4.38
N ILE A 112 10.06 24.26 4.94
CA ILE A 112 8.61 24.36 5.10
C ILE A 112 7.87 24.33 3.74
N ASP A 113 8.46 24.85 2.69
CA ASP A 113 7.89 24.89 1.34
C ASP A 113 7.81 23.47 0.70
N ASP A 114 8.55 22.50 1.23
CA ASP A 114 8.51 21.11 0.76
C ASP A 114 7.33 20.31 1.35
N VAL A 115 6.68 20.85 2.39
CA VAL A 115 5.61 20.14 3.13
C VAL A 115 4.33 20.95 3.28
N LEU A 116 4.35 22.24 2.95
CA LEU A 116 3.21 23.14 3.08
C LEU A 116 3.05 23.97 1.81
N ASN A 117 1.81 24.16 1.35
CA ASN A 117 1.45 24.85 0.11
C ASN A 117 2.10 24.22 -1.14
N THR A 118 2.29 22.92 -1.15
CA THR A 118 2.89 22.22 -2.28
C THR A 118 1.88 22.00 -3.42
N GLY A 119 0.57 22.02 -3.12
CA GLY A 119 -0.49 21.69 -4.07
C GLY A 119 -0.41 20.27 -4.61
N SER A 120 0.27 19.36 -3.90
CA SER A 120 0.57 18.02 -4.40
C SER A 120 -0.57 17.04 -4.21
N PHE A 121 -1.54 17.34 -3.35
CA PHE A 121 -2.67 16.45 -3.12
C PHE A 121 -3.59 16.43 -4.33
N ASP A 122 -3.87 15.22 -4.81
CA ASP A 122 -4.79 14.95 -5.91
C ASP A 122 -5.82 13.91 -5.47
N PHE A 123 -7.08 14.33 -5.37
CA PHE A 123 -8.17 13.48 -4.87
C PHE A 123 -8.47 12.31 -5.83
N GLU A 124 -8.45 12.51 -7.15
CA GLU A 124 -8.69 11.45 -8.12
C GLU A 124 -7.58 10.39 -8.05
N ARG A 125 -6.34 10.85 -7.89
CA ARG A 125 -5.21 9.95 -7.66
C ARG A 125 -5.37 9.20 -6.34
N ALA A 126 -5.73 9.86 -5.25
CA ALA A 126 -5.93 9.26 -3.94
C ALA A 126 -7.05 8.19 -3.94
N GLN A 127 -8.15 8.43 -4.66
CA GLN A 127 -9.24 7.45 -4.81
C GLN A 127 -8.85 6.24 -5.66
N THR A 128 -7.98 6.42 -6.64
CA THR A 128 -7.61 5.36 -7.58
C THR A 128 -6.33 4.63 -7.20
N ALA A 129 -5.60 5.15 -6.24
CA ALA A 129 -4.32 4.62 -5.84
C ALA A 129 -4.41 3.63 -4.67
N PRO A 130 -4.51 2.37 -4.97
CA PRO A 130 -3.46 1.48 -4.52
C PRO A 130 -2.33 1.52 -5.56
N GLY A 131 -1.06 1.60 -5.13
CA GLY A 131 0.09 1.65 -6.04
C GLY A 131 0.11 0.56 -7.13
N TRP A 132 -0.53 -0.59 -6.86
CA TRP A 132 -0.65 -1.72 -7.78
C TRP A 132 -1.52 -1.47 -9.03
N LEU A 133 -2.50 -0.56 -9.00
CA LEU A 133 -3.32 -0.27 -10.19
C LEU A 133 -2.50 0.37 -11.32
N LYS A 134 -1.38 1.03 -10.99
CA LYS A 134 -0.48 1.61 -11.99
C LYS A 134 0.44 0.57 -12.63
N GLU A 135 0.93 -0.39 -11.86
CA GLU A 135 1.67 -1.53 -12.39
C GLU A 135 0.82 -2.35 -13.37
N MET A 136 -0.48 -2.51 -13.09
CA MET A 136 -1.42 -3.14 -14.03
C MET A 136 -1.58 -2.38 -15.35
N ARG A 137 -1.28 -1.08 -15.40
CA ARG A 137 -1.34 -0.26 -16.63
C ARG A 137 -0.02 -0.29 -17.43
N GLY A 138 1.00 -1.02 -16.96
CA GLY A 138 2.29 -1.15 -17.66
C GLY A 138 3.18 0.10 -17.58
N GLU A 139 2.89 1.03 -16.69
CA GLU A 139 3.75 2.20 -16.44
C GLU A 139 4.85 1.84 -15.43
N HIS A 140 5.79 1.01 -15.86
CA HIS A 140 6.92 0.60 -15.04
C HIS A 140 8.12 1.50 -15.30
N VAL A 141 8.62 2.15 -14.25
CA VAL A 141 9.92 2.86 -14.28
C VAL A 141 10.93 2.02 -13.49
N PRO A 142 11.90 1.39 -14.13
CA PRO A 142 12.88 0.55 -13.44
C PRO A 142 13.99 1.42 -12.81
N GLU A 143 13.73 2.06 -11.68
CA GLU A 143 14.75 2.83 -10.94
C GLU A 143 15.48 2.03 -9.85
N THR A 144 15.18 0.74 -9.69
CA THR A 144 15.60 -0.03 -8.51
C THR A 144 16.62 -1.12 -8.79
N GLU A 145 17.14 -1.22 -10.02
CA GLU A 145 18.17 -2.24 -10.38
C GLU A 145 19.43 -2.13 -9.52
N GLU A 146 19.83 -0.93 -9.10
CA GLU A 146 21.03 -0.69 -8.29
C GLU A 146 21.00 -1.42 -6.94
N TYR A 147 19.79 -1.62 -6.36
CA TYR A 147 19.61 -2.27 -5.05
C TYR A 147 19.05 -3.69 -5.16
N GLY A 148 18.86 -4.20 -6.38
CA GLY A 148 18.26 -5.52 -6.61
C GLY A 148 16.80 -5.62 -6.19
N ILE A 149 16.09 -4.48 -6.18
CA ILE A 149 14.66 -4.41 -5.89
C ILE A 149 13.94 -4.20 -7.22
N GLY A 150 12.92 -5.00 -7.49
CA GLY A 150 12.12 -4.88 -8.70
C GLY A 150 10.65 -5.11 -8.40
N SER A 151 9.78 -4.65 -9.29
CA SER A 151 8.37 -4.95 -9.26
C SER A 151 7.91 -5.53 -10.59
N PHE A 152 6.86 -6.32 -10.56
CA PHE A 152 6.22 -6.85 -11.75
C PHE A 152 4.75 -7.14 -11.49
N SER A 153 3.95 -7.07 -12.53
CA SER A 153 2.56 -7.56 -12.50
C SER A 153 2.48 -8.93 -13.15
N TYR A 154 1.64 -9.79 -12.58
CA TYR A 154 1.33 -11.10 -13.13
C TYR A 154 -0.16 -11.19 -13.44
N GLU A 155 -0.48 -11.44 -14.71
CA GLU A 155 -1.85 -11.60 -15.16
C GLU A 155 -2.05 -12.95 -15.85
N ALA A 156 -3.07 -13.70 -15.45
CA ALA A 156 -3.42 -14.98 -16.05
C ALA A 156 -4.91 -15.18 -16.10
N ARG A 157 -5.41 -15.68 -17.25
CA ARG A 157 -6.82 -16.01 -17.48
C ARG A 157 -7.20 -17.42 -17.04
N ARG A 158 -6.30 -18.15 -16.40
CA ARG A 158 -6.55 -19.51 -15.90
C ARG A 158 -6.59 -19.50 -14.38
N PRO A 159 -7.51 -20.27 -13.76
CA PRO A 159 -7.55 -20.41 -12.32
C PRO A 159 -6.31 -21.14 -11.81
N PHE A 160 -5.89 -20.83 -10.61
CA PHE A 160 -4.86 -21.58 -9.93
C PHE A 160 -5.37 -22.96 -9.50
N HIS A 161 -4.52 -23.97 -9.57
CA HIS A 161 -4.76 -25.25 -8.91
C HIS A 161 -4.65 -25.06 -7.40
N PRO A 162 -5.66 -25.37 -6.57
CA PRO A 162 -5.70 -25.03 -5.16
C PRO A 162 -4.45 -25.48 -4.39
N GLN A 163 -4.10 -26.78 -4.52
CA GLN A 163 -2.96 -27.33 -3.78
C GLN A 163 -1.63 -26.66 -4.23
N LYS A 164 -1.41 -26.50 -5.55
CA LYS A 164 -0.17 -25.88 -6.04
C LYS A 164 -0.07 -24.41 -5.61
N PHE A 165 -1.19 -23.71 -5.56
CA PHE A 165 -1.21 -22.33 -5.10
C PHE A 165 -0.88 -22.25 -3.61
N HIS A 166 -1.49 -23.08 -2.79
CA HIS A 166 -1.18 -23.18 -1.37
C HIS A 166 0.30 -23.52 -1.12
N ASP A 167 0.82 -24.54 -1.80
CA ASP A 167 2.23 -24.95 -1.64
C ASP A 167 3.20 -23.84 -2.06
N PHE A 168 2.86 -23.09 -3.12
CA PHE A 168 3.62 -21.92 -3.56
C PHE A 168 3.64 -20.84 -2.48
N LEU A 169 2.48 -20.51 -1.88
CA LEU A 169 2.40 -19.49 -0.84
C LEU A 169 3.26 -19.84 0.39
N LEU A 170 3.32 -21.13 0.74
CA LEU A 170 4.17 -21.61 1.85
C LEU A 170 5.68 -21.60 1.53
N THR A 171 6.06 -21.32 0.31
CA THR A 171 7.46 -21.37 -0.13
C THR A 171 7.92 -20.10 -0.84
N LEU A 172 7.19 -19.00 -0.65
CA LEU A 172 7.51 -17.70 -1.27
C LEU A 172 8.92 -17.22 -0.95
N ASP A 173 9.38 -17.45 0.28
CA ASP A 173 10.72 -17.10 0.77
C ASP A 173 11.85 -17.74 -0.03
N LYS A 174 11.61 -18.88 -0.71
CA LYS A 174 12.60 -19.55 -1.58
C LYS A 174 12.91 -18.80 -2.86
N TYR A 175 12.04 -17.88 -3.26
CA TYR A 175 12.17 -17.13 -4.51
C TYR A 175 12.70 -15.71 -4.33
N GLY A 176 13.00 -15.31 -3.09
CA GLY A 176 13.50 -13.99 -2.73
C GLY A 176 12.67 -13.33 -1.64
N LYS A 177 13.09 -12.15 -1.21
CA LYS A 177 12.35 -11.37 -0.22
C LYS A 177 11.23 -10.60 -0.91
N LEU A 178 9.99 -10.97 -0.61
CA LEU A 178 8.81 -10.26 -1.09
C LEU A 178 8.53 -9.07 -0.16
N ILE A 179 8.61 -7.86 -0.69
CA ILE A 179 8.37 -6.63 0.08
C ILE A 179 6.87 -6.37 0.17
N ARG A 180 6.19 -6.36 -0.98
CA ARG A 180 4.76 -6.11 -1.09
C ARG A 180 4.17 -6.91 -2.24
N SER A 181 2.98 -7.48 -2.03
CA SER A 181 2.17 -8.02 -3.11
C SER A 181 0.68 -7.83 -2.84
N LYS A 182 -0.06 -7.49 -3.86
CA LYS A 182 -1.53 -7.34 -3.84
C LYS A 182 -2.11 -7.96 -5.10
N GLY A 183 -3.35 -8.38 -5.04
CA GLY A 183 -4.06 -8.79 -6.25
C GLY A 183 -5.31 -9.60 -5.99
N TYR A 184 -5.88 -10.05 -7.10
CA TYR A 184 -7.00 -10.97 -7.08
C TYR A 184 -6.57 -12.31 -7.66
N PHE A 185 -7.12 -13.37 -7.13
CA PHE A 185 -6.91 -14.72 -7.64
C PHE A 185 -8.21 -15.50 -7.71
N TRP A 186 -8.20 -16.58 -8.44
CA TRP A 186 -9.31 -17.54 -8.46
C TRP A 186 -8.79 -18.96 -8.54
N LEU A 187 -9.57 -19.88 -7.96
CA LEU A 187 -9.20 -21.28 -7.82
C LEU A 187 -10.03 -22.16 -8.72
N ALA A 188 -9.42 -23.18 -9.32
CA ALA A 188 -10.12 -24.13 -10.18
C ALA A 188 -11.23 -24.92 -9.46
N SER A 189 -11.15 -25.07 -8.13
CA SER A 189 -12.18 -25.72 -7.31
C SER A 189 -13.40 -24.81 -7.01
N ARG A 190 -13.29 -23.49 -7.24
CA ARG A 190 -14.34 -22.50 -6.99
C ARG A 190 -14.30 -21.41 -8.06
N PRO A 191 -14.56 -21.75 -9.34
CA PRO A 191 -14.33 -20.85 -10.47
C PRO A 191 -15.28 -19.65 -10.51
N GLU A 192 -16.34 -19.66 -9.73
CA GLU A 192 -17.30 -18.55 -9.59
C GLU A 192 -16.86 -17.46 -8.62
N PHE A 193 -15.87 -17.74 -7.77
CA PHE A 193 -15.43 -16.82 -6.72
C PHE A 193 -14.06 -16.20 -7.04
N ALA A 194 -13.95 -14.90 -6.77
CA ALA A 194 -12.67 -14.21 -6.71
C ALA A 194 -12.17 -14.15 -5.26
N GLY A 195 -10.91 -14.46 -5.06
CA GLY A 195 -10.18 -14.21 -3.83
C GLY A 195 -9.38 -12.91 -3.93
N HIS A 196 -9.16 -12.23 -2.82
CA HIS A 196 -8.18 -11.17 -2.72
C HIS A 196 -6.93 -11.67 -1.97
N TRP A 197 -5.81 -11.08 -2.30
CA TRP A 197 -4.52 -11.32 -1.69
C TRP A 197 -3.88 -9.98 -1.35
N SER A 198 -3.30 -9.89 -0.16
CA SER A 198 -2.50 -8.75 0.30
C SER A 198 -1.37 -9.27 1.16
N GLN A 199 -0.15 -8.88 0.86
CA GLN A 199 1.02 -9.23 1.67
C GLN A 199 1.87 -7.97 1.85
N ALA A 200 2.33 -7.73 3.09
CA ALA A 200 3.27 -6.70 3.45
C ALA A 200 4.23 -7.25 4.52
N GLY A 201 5.53 -7.08 4.31
CA GLY A 201 6.52 -7.64 5.20
C GLY A 201 6.35 -9.15 5.42
N GLY A 202 6.28 -9.57 6.66
CA GLY A 202 6.15 -10.98 7.04
C GLY A 202 4.73 -11.54 7.07
N ILE A 203 3.70 -10.72 6.84
CA ILE A 203 2.29 -11.11 6.98
C ILE A 203 1.58 -11.09 5.63
N ALA A 204 0.73 -12.08 5.42
CA ALA A 204 -0.11 -12.18 4.24
C ALA A 204 -1.57 -12.44 4.62
N HIS A 205 -2.47 -11.69 4.03
CA HIS A 205 -3.91 -11.83 4.17
C HIS A 205 -4.54 -12.29 2.85
N HIS A 206 -5.51 -13.15 2.94
CA HIS A 206 -6.32 -13.55 1.80
C HIS A 206 -7.76 -13.79 2.23
N GLY A 207 -8.69 -13.59 1.33
CA GLY A 207 -10.09 -13.77 1.64
C GLY A 207 -10.99 -13.76 0.40
N PHE A 208 -12.29 -13.77 0.65
CA PHE A 208 -13.29 -13.66 -0.40
C PHE A 208 -13.39 -12.21 -0.87
N ALA A 209 -13.24 -11.99 -2.19
CA ALA A 209 -13.36 -10.66 -2.80
C ALA A 209 -14.72 -10.43 -3.46
N GLY A 210 -15.37 -11.50 -3.93
CA GLY A 210 -16.66 -11.39 -4.62
C GLY A 210 -16.91 -12.55 -5.56
N MET A 211 -18.02 -12.45 -6.34
CA MET A 211 -18.36 -13.39 -7.38
C MET A 211 -18.16 -12.75 -8.76
N PHE A 212 -17.69 -13.53 -9.73
CA PHE A 212 -17.64 -13.06 -11.10
C PHE A 212 -19.06 -12.87 -11.66
N TRP A 213 -19.28 -11.79 -12.40
CA TRP A 213 -20.59 -11.48 -13.01
C TRP A 213 -21.18 -12.65 -13.79
N LYS A 214 -20.34 -13.45 -14.42
CA LYS A 214 -20.77 -14.64 -15.17
C LYS A 214 -21.46 -15.69 -14.29
N ALA A 215 -21.14 -15.74 -12.99
CA ALA A 215 -21.74 -16.65 -12.03
C ALA A 215 -23.03 -16.09 -11.41
N ILE A 216 -23.31 -14.80 -11.60
CA ILE A 216 -24.49 -14.13 -11.09
C ILE A 216 -25.61 -14.16 -12.17
N PRO A 217 -26.83 -14.58 -11.84
CA PRO A 217 -27.95 -14.51 -12.78
C PRO A 217 -28.14 -13.08 -13.31
N LYS A 218 -28.32 -12.92 -14.64
CA LYS A 218 -28.44 -11.59 -15.27
C LYS A 218 -29.50 -10.69 -14.66
N LYS A 219 -30.56 -11.25 -14.09
CA LYS A 219 -31.63 -10.51 -13.41
C LYS A 219 -31.16 -9.77 -12.15
N ASN A 220 -30.02 -10.16 -11.61
CA ASN A 220 -29.42 -9.59 -10.40
C ASN A 220 -28.23 -8.65 -10.72
N TRP A 221 -28.00 -8.36 -12.01
CA TRP A 221 -26.97 -7.38 -12.41
C TRP A 221 -27.49 -5.98 -12.11
N PRO A 222 -26.62 -5.04 -11.69
CA PRO A 222 -27.02 -3.64 -11.57
C PRO A 222 -27.56 -3.14 -12.91
N ALA A 223 -28.53 -2.25 -12.86
CA ALA A 223 -28.96 -1.51 -14.04
C ALA A 223 -27.83 -0.53 -14.41
N ASP A 224 -27.47 -0.51 -15.70
CA ASP A 224 -26.54 0.48 -16.28
C ASP A 224 -27.12 1.89 -16.15
#